data_23e5f316d2de9b2eba29b9645256e7f0
#
_entry.id   23e5f316d2de9b2eba29b9645256e7f0
#
_cell.length_a   1.000
_cell.length_b   1.000
_cell.length_c   1.000
_cell.angle_alpha   90.00
_cell.angle_beta   90.00
_cell.angle_gamma   90.00
#
_symmetry.space_group_name_H-M   'P 1'
#
loop_
_entity.id
_entity.type
_entity.pdbx_description
1 polymer ?
#
loop_
_entity_poly.entity_id
_entity_poly.type
_entity_poly.pdbx_seq_one_letter_code
_entity_poly.pdbx_strand_id
1 'polypeptide(L)'
;CKVVGCTISNIDVAEESGQIGGFAGYLGNLYNSACSFTNCSVENSAINAYMNREDRTISKFIGCFQGDQATDIVSIDNCSVKNTQLNGKNEMAQSFVSTYGDLLGGQRYGKGTVKITNSDTDIYISTRGQLATLASMVNAGTSFAKKTIKLAGDIDLESKEWTPIGKSNKAFQGIFDGCGHTISNLKIERSVSAAASSADIGLFGYTSNGEIRNFTLRNASVKGGLDVGAIAGTPYTSKYSDITLTGTVQIDGYSYVGGMFGKNLYKSANNLTIRAEEGSYVKAQSETYRTYVGGVVGFMGEGNNVVSNVVSNIDVIGSTCDVGGITGIAHYGNTFEGCVCTGNVTLEHANDDGDHLEIGGIAGVWMNSNSGSVTFRNCRFDGTLSSNLNGEDRSEEVAGNRITGRKYSPDSNDGELIIE
;
A
#
# COMPACT_ATOMS: atom_id res chain seq x y z
N CYS A 1 -10.85 39.85 -5.68
CA CYS A 1 -9.42 39.93 -5.43
C CYS A 1 -8.66 39.26 -6.59
N LYS A 2 -7.58 39.87 -7.07
CA LYS A 2 -6.73 39.30 -8.10
C LYS A 2 -5.27 39.60 -7.78
N VAL A 3 -4.44 38.56 -7.69
CA VAL A 3 -2.99 38.66 -7.44
C VAL A 3 -2.27 37.99 -8.62
N VAL A 4 -1.35 38.66 -9.26
CA VAL A 4 -0.68 38.17 -10.46
C VAL A 4 0.83 38.44 -10.37
N GLY A 5 1.65 37.44 -10.73
CA GLY A 5 3.11 37.57 -10.84
C GLY A 5 3.82 37.92 -9.53
N CYS A 6 3.27 37.52 -8.39
CA CYS A 6 3.80 37.89 -7.09
C CYS A 6 4.68 36.77 -6.53
N THR A 7 5.88 37.12 -6.11
CA THR A 7 6.77 36.21 -5.38
C THR A 7 6.96 36.68 -3.95
N ILE A 8 6.79 35.78 -3.00
CA ILE A 8 7.11 35.98 -1.58
C ILE A 8 8.26 35.07 -1.23
N SER A 9 9.32 35.60 -0.67
CA SER A 9 10.51 34.87 -0.31
C SER A 9 11.14 35.36 0.99
N ASN A 10 11.99 34.54 1.57
CA ASN A 10 12.74 34.84 2.80
C ASN A 10 11.84 35.21 4.00
N ILE A 11 10.64 34.62 4.07
CA ILE A 11 9.75 34.82 5.20
C ILE A 11 9.96 33.73 6.28
N ASP A 12 9.87 34.16 7.53
CA ASP A 12 9.73 33.28 8.69
C ASP A 12 8.38 33.62 9.37
N VAL A 13 7.45 32.70 9.28
CA VAL A 13 6.13 32.88 9.88
C VAL A 13 6.06 32.03 11.14
N ALA A 14 5.85 32.67 12.28
CA ALA A 14 5.62 32.01 13.55
C ALA A 14 4.30 32.50 14.15
N GLU A 15 3.37 31.58 14.39
CA GLU A 15 2.10 31.88 15.03
C GLU A 15 1.70 30.78 16.02
N GLU A 16 1.23 31.13 17.18
CA GLU A 16 0.85 30.20 18.24
C GLU A 16 -0.53 29.55 18.00
N SER A 17 -1.40 30.23 17.24
CA SER A 17 -2.72 29.66 16.91
C SER A 17 -3.37 30.38 15.74
N GLY A 18 -3.86 29.67 14.74
CA GLY A 18 -4.59 30.32 13.65
C GLY A 18 -4.64 29.51 12.37
N GLN A 19 -4.96 30.21 11.30
CA GLN A 19 -4.86 29.73 9.94
C GLN A 19 -3.56 30.27 9.37
N ILE A 20 -2.65 29.40 9.00
CA ILE A 20 -1.28 29.80 8.63
C ILE A 20 -1.01 29.47 7.17
N GLY A 21 -0.55 30.45 6.42
CA GLY A 21 -0.09 30.28 5.05
C GLY A 21 1.01 31.27 4.72
N GLY A 22 1.97 30.88 3.88
CA GLY A 22 3.08 31.73 3.49
C GLY A 22 2.66 32.94 2.68
N PHE A 23 1.60 32.86 1.90
CA PHE A 23 1.03 33.95 1.10
C PHE A 23 -0.17 34.61 1.82
N ALA A 24 -1.09 33.80 2.31
CA ALA A 24 -2.25 34.27 3.06
C ALA A 24 -2.65 33.23 4.12
N GLY A 25 -2.83 33.66 5.37
CA GLY A 25 -3.32 32.79 6.43
C GLY A 25 -4.79 32.39 6.21
N TYR A 26 -5.62 33.36 5.85
CA TYR A 26 -7.05 33.16 5.74
C TYR A 26 -7.69 33.99 4.61
N LEU A 27 -8.48 33.33 3.77
CA LEU A 27 -9.33 33.97 2.77
C LEU A 27 -10.79 33.71 3.13
N GLY A 28 -11.48 34.72 3.62
CA GLY A 28 -12.84 34.60 4.06
C GLY A 28 -13.72 35.78 3.67
N ASN A 29 -15.04 35.64 3.93
CA ASN A 29 -16.06 36.67 3.71
C ASN A 29 -16.13 37.18 2.28
N LEU A 30 -16.02 36.28 1.29
CA LEU A 30 -16.04 36.67 -0.11
C LEU A 30 -17.42 37.14 -0.60
N TYR A 31 -18.51 36.72 0.04
CA TYR A 31 -19.89 37.13 -0.25
C TYR A 31 -20.24 37.24 -1.74
N ASN A 32 -20.36 36.09 -2.41
CA ASN A 32 -20.59 35.97 -3.83
C ASN A 32 -19.47 36.56 -4.70
N SER A 33 -18.23 36.39 -4.27
CA SER A 33 -17.07 36.95 -4.91
C SER A 33 -16.04 35.89 -5.29
N ALA A 34 -15.11 36.27 -6.15
CA ALA A 34 -13.97 35.46 -6.53
C ALA A 34 -12.65 36.08 -6.10
N CYS A 35 -11.71 35.25 -5.67
CA CYS A 35 -10.32 35.61 -5.48
C CYS A 35 -9.45 34.74 -6.37
N SER A 36 -8.48 35.34 -7.07
CA SER A 36 -7.58 34.59 -7.93
C SER A 36 -6.13 34.92 -7.69
N PHE A 37 -5.30 33.89 -7.75
CA PHE A 37 -3.84 33.94 -7.71
C PHE A 37 -3.33 33.33 -9.03
N THR A 38 -2.54 34.06 -9.77
CA THR A 38 -2.00 33.62 -11.05
C THR A 38 -0.52 33.94 -11.15
N ASN A 39 0.30 32.96 -11.54
CA ASN A 39 1.75 33.11 -11.64
C ASN A 39 2.40 33.61 -10.34
N CYS A 40 1.93 33.11 -9.18
CA CYS A 40 2.44 33.51 -7.88
C CYS A 40 3.29 32.39 -7.26
N SER A 41 4.27 32.76 -6.45
CA SER A 41 5.10 31.78 -5.76
C SER A 41 5.44 32.16 -4.31
N VAL A 42 5.69 31.13 -3.51
CA VAL A 42 6.36 31.23 -2.21
C VAL A 42 7.68 30.48 -2.32
N GLU A 43 8.78 31.14 -2.03
CA GLU A 43 10.11 30.58 -2.25
C GLU A 43 11.05 30.83 -1.07
N ASN A 44 12.02 29.92 -0.86
CA ASN A 44 13.11 30.07 0.11
C ASN A 44 12.66 30.54 1.51
N SER A 45 11.63 29.93 2.02
CA SER A 45 10.93 30.38 3.23
C SER A 45 10.80 29.27 4.27
N ALA A 46 10.55 29.66 5.52
CA ALA A 46 10.21 28.74 6.59
C ALA A 46 8.87 29.13 7.23
N ILE A 47 7.97 28.17 7.36
CA ILE A 47 6.68 28.36 8.01
C ILE A 47 6.67 27.51 9.27
N ASN A 48 6.73 28.17 10.42
CA ASN A 48 6.76 27.53 11.72
C ASN A 48 5.34 27.57 12.31
N ALA A 49 4.65 26.44 12.31
CA ALA A 49 3.24 26.38 12.64
C ALA A 49 2.97 25.68 13.98
N TYR A 50 2.15 26.27 14.81
CA TYR A 50 1.57 25.66 16.00
C TYR A 50 0.05 25.56 15.86
N MET A 51 -0.52 24.38 16.04
CA MET A 51 -1.96 24.15 15.96
C MET A 51 -2.50 23.74 17.33
N ASN A 52 -3.47 24.48 17.83
CA ASN A 52 -4.14 24.19 19.11
C ASN A 52 -5.59 23.72 18.96
N ARG A 53 -6.08 23.59 17.72
CA ARG A 53 -7.45 23.17 17.41
C ARG A 53 -7.48 22.40 16.09
N GLU A 54 -8.33 21.40 15.99
CA GLU A 54 -8.51 20.56 14.80
C GLU A 54 -9.15 21.30 13.61
N ASP A 55 -9.87 22.40 13.86
CA ASP A 55 -10.47 23.21 12.80
C ASP A 55 -9.49 24.21 12.15
N ARG A 56 -8.23 24.19 12.55
CA ARG A 56 -7.17 25.00 11.96
C ARG A 56 -6.52 24.27 10.79
N THR A 57 -6.05 25.05 9.83
CA THR A 57 -5.36 24.51 8.65
C THR A 57 -4.11 25.30 8.37
N ILE A 58 -3.09 24.62 7.89
CA ILE A 58 -1.78 25.19 7.58
C ILE A 58 -1.37 24.82 6.15
N SER A 59 -0.63 25.71 5.50
CA SER A 59 -0.09 25.46 4.16
C SER A 59 1.13 26.34 3.92
N LYS A 60 1.88 26.03 2.90
CA LYS A 60 3.00 26.86 2.45
C LYS A 60 2.54 28.05 1.61
N PHE A 61 1.31 28.05 1.08
CA PHE A 61 0.77 29.13 0.26
C PHE A 61 -0.43 29.79 0.94
N ILE A 62 -1.62 29.18 0.93
CA ILE A 62 -2.83 29.70 1.55
C ILE A 62 -3.30 28.78 2.70
N GLY A 63 -3.36 29.28 3.92
CA GLY A 63 -3.73 28.48 5.09
C GLY A 63 -5.19 27.97 5.01
N CYS A 64 -6.14 28.85 4.77
CA CYS A 64 -7.57 28.50 4.73
C CYS A 64 -8.37 29.33 3.74
N PHE A 65 -9.33 28.68 3.08
CA PHE A 65 -10.39 29.34 2.33
C PHE A 65 -11.74 29.10 3.03
N GLN A 66 -12.47 30.18 3.31
CA GLN A 66 -13.86 30.10 3.79
C GLN A 66 -14.81 30.49 2.67
N GLY A 67 -15.54 29.52 2.14
CA GLY A 67 -16.61 29.73 1.17
C GLY A 67 -17.97 29.60 1.87
N ASP A 68 -18.65 30.72 2.10
CA ASP A 68 -19.97 30.76 2.74
C ASP A 68 -21.09 30.50 1.75
N GLN A 69 -20.85 30.81 0.48
CA GLN A 69 -21.79 30.66 -0.64
C GLN A 69 -21.21 29.76 -1.74
N ALA A 70 -22.06 29.08 -2.47
CA ALA A 70 -21.65 28.26 -3.61
C ALA A 70 -20.97 29.07 -4.75
N THR A 71 -21.21 30.36 -4.79
CA THR A 71 -20.63 31.32 -5.74
C THR A 71 -19.28 31.88 -5.31
N ASP A 72 -18.85 31.63 -4.08
CA ASP A 72 -17.52 32.02 -3.64
C ASP A 72 -16.47 31.11 -4.30
N ILE A 73 -15.48 31.73 -4.94
CA ILE A 73 -14.47 31.01 -5.71
C ILE A 73 -13.07 31.46 -5.27
N VAL A 74 -12.19 30.50 -4.99
CA VAL A 74 -10.76 30.73 -5.02
C VAL A 74 -10.15 29.99 -6.20
N SER A 75 -9.39 30.71 -7.01
CA SER A 75 -8.68 30.17 -8.16
C SER A 75 -7.17 30.33 -7.95
N ILE A 76 -6.43 29.25 -8.10
CA ILE A 76 -4.96 29.21 -8.02
C ILE A 76 -4.48 28.64 -9.35
N ASP A 77 -3.79 29.44 -10.16
CA ASP A 77 -3.35 29.06 -11.49
C ASP A 77 -1.87 29.38 -11.70
N ASN A 78 -1.12 28.39 -12.16
CA ASN A 78 0.33 28.48 -12.37
C ASN A 78 1.08 29.06 -11.15
N CYS A 79 0.68 28.63 -9.95
CA CYS A 79 1.31 29.01 -8.70
C CYS A 79 2.22 27.89 -8.19
N SER A 80 3.25 28.27 -7.46
CA SER A 80 4.25 27.31 -6.99
C SER A 80 4.76 27.62 -5.58
N VAL A 81 5.25 26.56 -4.95
CA VAL A 81 5.99 26.62 -3.68
C VAL A 81 7.36 26.00 -3.93
N LYS A 82 8.43 26.73 -3.67
CA LYS A 82 9.80 26.26 -3.93
C LYS A 82 10.67 26.45 -2.71
N ASN A 83 11.48 25.44 -2.40
CA ASN A 83 12.45 25.51 -1.31
C ASN A 83 11.87 26.14 -0.03
N THR A 84 10.62 25.78 0.30
CA THR A 84 9.89 26.30 1.45
C THR A 84 9.57 25.17 2.41
N GLN A 85 9.94 25.32 3.67
CA GLN A 85 9.71 24.34 4.71
C GLN A 85 8.45 24.66 5.51
N LEU A 86 7.71 23.64 5.88
CA LEU A 86 6.63 23.72 6.85
C LEU A 86 7.02 22.92 8.09
N ASN A 87 7.31 23.64 9.17
CA ASN A 87 7.78 23.08 10.43
C ASN A 87 6.64 23.08 11.46
N GLY A 88 6.02 21.94 11.71
CA GLY A 88 5.06 21.77 12.80
C GLY A 88 5.76 21.86 14.17
N LYS A 89 5.29 22.73 15.03
CA LYS A 89 5.88 22.94 16.38
C LYS A 89 5.23 22.06 17.46
N ASN A 90 4.16 21.37 17.15
CA ASN A 90 3.52 20.38 18.01
C ASN A 90 2.98 19.21 17.19
N GLU A 91 2.56 18.14 17.85
CA GLU A 91 2.12 16.90 17.22
C GLU A 91 0.97 17.14 16.22
N MET A 92 0.00 17.99 16.55
CA MET A 92 -1.12 18.33 15.66
C MET A 92 -0.65 18.97 14.36
N ALA A 93 0.24 19.94 14.42
CA ALA A 93 0.83 20.59 13.25
C ALA A 93 1.74 19.67 12.45
N GLN A 94 2.53 18.80 13.12
CA GLN A 94 3.39 17.80 12.49
C GLN A 94 2.61 16.70 11.78
N SER A 95 1.38 16.44 12.20
CA SER A 95 0.51 15.41 11.65
C SER A 95 -0.47 15.94 10.61
N PHE A 96 -0.50 17.24 10.36
CA PHE A 96 -1.47 17.84 9.44
C PHE A 96 -1.23 17.42 7.98
N VAL A 97 -2.31 17.05 7.28
CA VAL A 97 -2.31 16.69 5.85
C VAL A 97 -3.44 17.43 5.15
N SER A 98 -3.10 18.17 4.08
CA SER A 98 -4.08 18.82 3.22
C SER A 98 -4.36 17.99 1.97
N THR A 99 -5.61 17.93 1.55
CA THR A 99 -6.02 17.34 0.26
C THR A 99 -5.71 18.23 -0.94
N TYR A 100 -5.22 19.44 -0.73
CA TYR A 100 -4.85 20.42 -1.76
C TYR A 100 -3.33 20.59 -1.90
N GLY A 101 -2.54 19.73 -1.28
CA GLY A 101 -1.07 19.84 -1.27
C GLY A 101 -0.57 21.11 -0.57
N ASP A 102 0.53 21.65 -1.04
CA ASP A 102 1.19 22.82 -0.46
C ASP A 102 0.49 24.16 -0.73
N LEU A 103 -0.50 24.18 -1.63
CA LEU A 103 -1.12 25.42 -2.11
C LEU A 103 -2.29 25.90 -1.23
N LEU A 104 -3.01 25.00 -0.61
CA LEU A 104 -4.14 25.36 0.25
C LEU A 104 -4.24 24.37 1.41
N GLY A 105 -4.25 24.87 2.63
CA GLY A 105 -4.40 24.05 3.83
C GLY A 105 -5.75 23.37 3.94
N GLY A 106 -6.81 24.11 3.66
CA GLY A 106 -8.15 23.53 3.71
C GLY A 106 -9.24 24.52 3.38
N GLN A 107 -10.47 24.01 3.34
CA GLN A 107 -11.68 24.79 3.11
C GLN A 107 -12.59 24.70 4.36
N ARG A 108 -13.01 25.86 4.84
CA ARG A 108 -13.94 25.97 5.95
C ARG A 108 -15.39 26.16 5.42
N TYR A 109 -16.35 25.49 6.04
CA TYR A 109 -17.78 25.44 5.69
C TYR A 109 -18.13 24.75 4.35
N GLY A 110 -17.20 24.56 3.44
CA GLY A 110 -17.35 23.66 2.28
C GLY A 110 -18.34 24.07 1.19
N LYS A 111 -18.83 25.32 1.20
CA LYS A 111 -19.82 25.77 0.20
C LYS A 111 -19.18 26.39 -1.05
N GLY A 112 -18.02 27.02 -0.91
CA GLY A 112 -17.35 27.67 -2.01
C GLY A 112 -16.60 26.69 -2.92
N THR A 113 -16.13 27.18 -4.06
CA THR A 113 -15.40 26.39 -5.06
C THR A 113 -13.91 26.70 -5.04
N VAL A 114 -13.09 25.65 -4.94
CA VAL A 114 -11.63 25.71 -5.11
C VAL A 114 -11.26 25.23 -6.51
N LYS A 115 -10.55 26.05 -7.29
CA LYS A 115 -10.02 25.73 -8.61
C LYS A 115 -8.50 25.85 -8.59
N ILE A 116 -7.79 24.75 -8.82
CA ILE A 116 -6.33 24.73 -8.93
C ILE A 116 -5.99 24.17 -10.31
N THR A 117 -5.26 24.97 -11.10
CA THR A 117 -4.83 24.62 -12.44
C THR A 117 -3.35 24.94 -12.64
N ASN A 118 -2.68 24.17 -13.49
CA ASN A 118 -1.27 24.36 -13.83
C ASN A 118 -0.32 24.50 -12.63
N SER A 119 -0.68 23.89 -11.51
CA SER A 119 0.04 24.00 -10.24
C SER A 119 0.21 22.62 -9.62
N ASP A 120 1.28 22.40 -8.85
CA ASP A 120 1.50 21.14 -8.17
C ASP A 120 0.50 20.96 -7.01
N THR A 121 -0.23 19.87 -7.04
CA THR A 121 -1.20 19.49 -5.99
C THR A 121 -0.82 18.19 -5.31
N ASP A 122 0.42 17.71 -5.49
CA ASP A 122 0.92 16.53 -4.80
C ASP A 122 0.94 16.76 -3.28
N ILE A 123 0.64 15.70 -2.56
CA ILE A 123 0.55 15.73 -1.11
C ILE A 123 1.84 15.12 -0.56
N TYR A 124 2.62 15.91 0.14
CA TYR A 124 3.91 15.48 0.66
C TYR A 124 3.79 15.01 2.11
N ILE A 125 4.29 13.82 2.40
CA ILE A 125 4.32 13.19 3.71
C ILE A 125 5.75 12.88 4.10
N SER A 126 6.17 13.31 5.29
CA SER A 126 7.52 13.11 5.81
C SER A 126 7.56 12.60 7.25
N THR A 127 6.41 12.45 7.89
CA THR A 127 6.34 12.03 9.28
C THR A 127 5.35 10.87 9.49
N ARG A 128 5.59 10.08 10.55
CA ARG A 128 4.66 9.05 10.99
C ARG A 128 3.25 9.61 11.24
N GLY A 129 3.17 10.79 11.87
CA GLY A 129 1.90 11.44 12.17
C GLY A 129 1.10 11.78 10.91
N GLN A 130 1.75 12.30 9.86
CA GLN A 130 1.10 12.57 8.58
C GLN A 130 0.64 11.29 7.89
N LEU A 131 1.44 10.22 7.92
CA LEU A 131 1.04 8.94 7.34
C LEU A 131 -0.15 8.31 8.11
N ALA A 132 -0.18 8.45 9.44
CA ALA A 132 -1.32 8.03 10.26
C ALA A 132 -2.58 8.89 9.99
N THR A 133 -2.41 10.18 9.76
CA THR A 133 -3.51 11.07 9.34
C THR A 133 -4.07 10.66 7.98
N LEU A 134 -3.21 10.34 7.00
CA LEU A 134 -3.64 9.78 5.72
C LEU A 134 -4.51 8.52 5.93
N ALA A 135 -4.04 7.59 6.76
CA ALA A 135 -4.81 6.38 7.09
C ALA A 135 -6.18 6.72 7.70
N SER A 136 -6.22 7.65 8.66
CA SER A 136 -7.45 8.12 9.28
C SER A 136 -8.42 8.73 8.26
N MET A 137 -7.93 9.59 7.36
CA MET A 137 -8.74 10.24 6.31
C MET A 137 -9.32 9.21 5.34
N VAL A 138 -8.52 8.24 4.89
CA VAL A 138 -9.00 7.17 4.01
C VAL A 138 -10.06 6.33 4.72
N ASN A 139 -9.79 5.94 5.96
CA ASN A 139 -10.71 5.15 6.79
C ASN A 139 -11.98 5.91 7.17
N ALA A 140 -11.95 7.24 7.13
CA ALA A 140 -13.14 8.09 7.23
C ALA A 140 -13.93 8.21 5.91
N GLY A 141 -13.31 7.93 4.76
CA GLY A 141 -13.97 7.91 3.45
C GLY A 141 -13.35 8.81 2.37
N THR A 142 -12.23 9.47 2.65
CA THR A 142 -11.48 10.24 1.65
C THR A 142 -10.64 9.31 0.80
N SER A 143 -11.08 8.95 -0.39
CA SER A 143 -10.40 7.92 -1.21
C SER A 143 -9.08 8.37 -1.85
N PHE A 144 -8.81 9.66 -1.92
CA PHE A 144 -7.67 10.27 -2.64
C PHE A 144 -7.62 9.95 -4.14
N ALA A 145 -8.74 9.56 -4.76
CA ALA A 145 -8.81 9.34 -6.20
C ALA A 145 -8.27 10.54 -6.98
N LYS A 146 -7.40 10.28 -7.98
CA LYS A 146 -6.73 11.29 -8.81
C LYS A 146 -5.78 12.23 -8.03
N LYS A 147 -5.38 11.85 -6.83
CA LYS A 147 -4.36 12.56 -6.03
C LYS A 147 -3.10 11.73 -5.96
N THR A 148 -1.96 12.42 -5.95
CA THR A 148 -0.65 11.82 -5.70
C THR A 148 -0.19 12.17 -4.31
N ILE A 149 0.16 11.15 -3.56
CA ILE A 149 0.82 11.25 -2.25
C ILE A 149 2.27 10.87 -2.45
N LYS A 150 3.19 11.75 -2.08
CA LYS A 150 4.64 11.55 -2.19
C LYS A 150 5.30 11.52 -0.83
N LEU A 151 6.19 10.59 -0.62
CA LEU A 151 7.08 10.68 0.53
C LEU A 151 8.14 11.77 0.27
N ALA A 152 8.36 12.60 1.27
CA ALA A 152 9.36 13.67 1.26
C ALA A 152 10.55 13.37 2.20
N GLY A 153 10.63 12.16 2.71
CA GLY A 153 11.70 11.66 3.58
C GLY A 153 11.38 10.27 4.09
N ASP A 154 12.34 9.64 4.71
CA ASP A 154 12.17 8.35 5.36
C ASP A 154 11.24 8.46 6.58
N ILE A 155 10.42 7.45 6.80
CA ILE A 155 9.45 7.42 7.89
C ILE A 155 9.67 6.19 8.75
N ASP A 156 9.96 6.41 10.03
CA ASP A 156 9.98 5.35 11.03
C ASP A 156 8.61 5.24 11.72
N LEU A 157 7.99 4.05 11.67
CA LEU A 157 6.74 3.76 12.36
C LEU A 157 6.96 3.40 13.85
N GLU A 158 8.23 3.34 14.28
CA GLU A 158 8.64 3.17 15.68
C GLU A 158 8.14 1.86 16.33
N SER A 159 7.83 0.87 15.53
CA SER A 159 7.18 -0.38 15.99
C SER A 159 5.90 -0.15 16.81
N LYS A 160 5.29 1.01 16.69
CA LYS A 160 3.98 1.29 17.27
C LYS A 160 2.90 0.64 16.43
N GLU A 161 1.82 0.25 17.10
CA GLU A 161 0.68 -0.37 16.42
C GLU A 161 0.19 0.48 15.26
N TRP A 162 0.07 -0.14 14.09
CA TRP A 162 -0.33 0.51 12.86
C TRP A 162 -1.80 0.20 12.51
N THR A 163 -2.51 1.22 12.07
CA THR A 163 -3.84 1.06 11.48
C THR A 163 -3.70 1.07 9.96
N PRO A 164 -4.06 0.00 9.26
CA PRO A 164 -3.97 -0.08 7.82
C PRO A 164 -4.67 1.07 7.08
N ILE A 165 -4.06 1.54 5.98
CA ILE A 165 -4.64 2.56 5.11
C ILE A 165 -5.72 1.91 4.24
N GLY A 166 -6.97 2.28 4.47
CA GLY A 166 -8.11 1.73 3.72
C GLY A 166 -8.64 0.42 4.27
N LYS A 167 -9.89 0.15 3.94
CA LYS A 167 -10.63 -1.08 4.24
C LYS A 167 -11.66 -1.34 3.13
N SER A 168 -12.28 -2.52 3.07
CA SER A 168 -13.11 -2.98 1.95
C SER A 168 -14.17 -1.99 1.46
N ASN A 169 -14.78 -1.22 2.35
CA ASN A 169 -15.80 -0.20 2.00
C ASN A 169 -15.26 1.23 1.93
N LYS A 170 -13.97 1.44 2.15
CA LYS A 170 -13.27 2.73 2.15
C LYS A 170 -11.84 2.55 1.66
N ALA A 171 -11.71 2.28 0.37
CA ALA A 171 -10.43 1.97 -0.27
C ALA A 171 -9.57 3.21 -0.49
N PHE A 172 -8.26 3.03 -0.43
CA PHE A 172 -7.32 3.99 -1.02
C PHE A 172 -7.35 3.87 -2.54
N GLN A 173 -7.52 5.01 -3.25
CA GLN A 173 -7.66 5.06 -4.71
C GLN A 173 -6.69 6.05 -5.38
N GLY A 174 -5.75 6.60 -4.63
CA GLY A 174 -4.74 7.53 -5.11
C GLY A 174 -3.50 6.87 -5.69
N ILE A 175 -2.54 7.70 -6.05
CA ILE A 175 -1.17 7.28 -6.32
C ILE A 175 -0.37 7.51 -5.04
N PHE A 176 0.29 6.47 -4.54
CA PHE A 176 1.26 6.56 -3.46
C PHE A 176 2.65 6.31 -4.04
N ASP A 177 3.45 7.36 -4.12
CA ASP A 177 4.81 7.33 -4.62
C ASP A 177 5.79 7.56 -3.45
N GLY A 178 6.54 6.53 -3.11
CA GLY A 178 7.55 6.65 -2.05
C GLY A 178 8.77 7.45 -2.43
N CYS A 179 8.93 7.86 -3.69
CA CYS A 179 10.07 8.67 -4.17
C CYS A 179 11.45 8.06 -3.82
N GLY A 180 11.53 6.74 -3.67
CA GLY A 180 12.73 6.02 -3.27
C GLY A 180 13.01 6.03 -1.76
N HIS A 181 12.14 6.61 -0.94
CA HIS A 181 12.28 6.65 0.51
C HIS A 181 11.92 5.32 1.18
N THR A 182 12.29 5.23 2.46
CA THR A 182 12.06 4.06 3.29
C THR A 182 10.97 4.32 4.32
N ILE A 183 10.02 3.38 4.44
CA ILE A 183 9.14 3.24 5.60
C ILE A 183 9.70 2.08 6.43
N SER A 184 9.87 2.26 7.74
CA SER A 184 10.48 1.25 8.59
C SER A 184 9.65 0.90 9.82
N ASN A 185 9.91 -0.30 10.36
CA ASN A 185 9.39 -0.77 11.63
C ASN A 185 7.84 -0.84 11.69
N LEU A 186 7.24 -1.39 10.63
CA LEU A 186 5.81 -1.67 10.59
C LEU A 186 5.45 -2.75 11.62
N LYS A 187 4.49 -2.43 12.50
CA LYS A 187 3.93 -3.40 13.43
C LYS A 187 2.41 -3.40 13.36
N ILE A 188 1.84 -4.59 13.12
CA ILE A 188 0.40 -4.84 13.22
C ILE A 188 0.21 -6.14 13.98
N GLU A 189 -0.58 -6.10 15.05
CA GLU A 189 -0.90 -7.29 15.82
C GLU A 189 -2.41 -7.45 15.99
N ARG A 190 -2.98 -8.40 15.26
CA ARG A 190 -4.37 -8.80 15.31
C ARG A 190 -4.48 -10.29 15.60
N SER A 191 -5.65 -10.74 15.98
CA SER A 191 -5.92 -12.15 16.20
C SER A 191 -5.76 -12.93 14.88
N VAL A 192 -5.04 -14.04 14.93
CA VAL A 192 -4.95 -15.01 13.82
C VAL A 192 -6.22 -15.88 13.83
N SER A 193 -7.24 -15.42 13.14
CA SER A 193 -8.55 -16.09 13.12
C SER A 193 -9.34 -15.68 11.87
N ALA A 194 -10.39 -16.43 11.58
CA ALA A 194 -11.31 -16.11 10.47
C ALA A 194 -12.20 -14.88 10.70
N ALA A 195 -12.04 -14.17 11.81
CA ALA A 195 -12.88 -13.01 12.13
C ALA A 195 -12.65 -11.86 11.13
N ALA A 196 -13.74 -11.30 10.61
CA ALA A 196 -13.68 -10.18 9.67
C ALA A 196 -12.96 -8.93 10.23
N SER A 197 -12.91 -8.76 11.54
CA SER A 197 -12.16 -7.68 12.20
C SER A 197 -10.64 -7.81 12.07
N SER A 198 -10.16 -8.98 11.64
CA SER A 198 -8.76 -9.29 11.40
C SER A 198 -8.44 -9.44 9.91
N ALA A 199 -9.25 -8.87 9.03
CA ALA A 199 -9.05 -8.88 7.58
C ALA A 199 -8.42 -7.57 7.06
N ASP A 200 -7.94 -7.59 5.82
CA ASP A 200 -7.32 -6.45 5.13
C ASP A 200 -6.12 -5.88 5.92
N ILE A 201 -5.10 -6.69 6.17
CA ILE A 201 -3.98 -6.37 7.06
C ILE A 201 -2.69 -6.10 6.28
N GLY A 202 -2.10 -4.91 6.48
CA GLY A 202 -0.85 -4.46 5.87
C GLY A 202 -0.60 -2.98 6.10
N LEU A 203 0.44 -2.42 5.47
CA LEU A 203 0.63 -0.96 5.42
C LEU A 203 -0.62 -0.30 4.83
N PHE A 204 -1.12 -0.85 3.72
CA PHE A 204 -2.45 -0.62 3.18
C PHE A 204 -3.35 -1.82 3.55
N GLY A 205 -4.56 -1.55 4.02
CA GLY A 205 -5.54 -2.61 4.22
C GLY A 205 -6.19 -2.98 2.89
N TYR A 206 -6.87 -2.01 2.28
CA TYR A 206 -7.58 -2.20 1.02
C TYR A 206 -7.31 -1.06 0.05
N THR A 207 -6.89 -1.42 -1.16
CA THR A 207 -6.68 -0.45 -2.25
C THR A 207 -7.54 -0.81 -3.45
N SER A 208 -8.01 0.18 -4.21
CA SER A 208 -8.82 -0.05 -5.41
C SER A 208 -8.57 1.03 -6.45
N ASN A 209 -8.21 0.63 -7.67
CA ASN A 209 -7.91 1.53 -8.78
C ASN A 209 -6.81 2.57 -8.47
N GLY A 210 -5.94 2.26 -7.51
CA GLY A 210 -4.79 3.07 -7.11
C GLY A 210 -3.50 2.62 -7.77
N GLU A 211 -2.42 3.31 -7.43
CA GLU A 211 -1.05 2.93 -7.78
C GLU A 211 -0.15 3.14 -6.56
N ILE A 212 0.60 2.11 -6.20
CA ILE A 212 1.51 2.14 -5.06
C ILE A 212 2.90 1.77 -5.56
N ARG A 213 3.90 2.65 -5.35
CA ARG A 213 5.20 2.44 -5.98
C ARG A 213 6.39 3.11 -5.27
N ASN A 214 7.58 2.65 -5.67
CA ASN A 214 8.85 3.35 -5.50
C ASN A 214 9.21 3.63 -4.04
N PHE A 215 9.21 2.60 -3.19
CA PHE A 215 9.67 2.69 -1.80
C PHE A 215 10.23 1.38 -1.26
N THR A 216 10.93 1.51 -0.16
CA THR A 216 11.36 0.36 0.64
C THR A 216 10.52 0.27 1.92
N LEU A 217 10.00 -0.91 2.24
CA LEU A 217 9.49 -1.23 3.57
C LEU A 217 10.55 -2.07 4.29
N ARG A 218 11.08 -1.54 5.39
CA ARG A 218 12.11 -2.21 6.17
C ARG A 218 11.58 -2.60 7.55
N ASN A 219 11.83 -3.83 7.95
CA ASN A 219 11.34 -4.45 9.18
C ASN A 219 9.81 -4.41 9.28
N ALA A 220 9.19 -5.54 9.08
CA ALA A 220 7.74 -5.69 9.15
C ALA A 220 7.38 -6.87 10.05
N SER A 221 6.60 -6.60 11.08
CA SER A 221 5.97 -7.60 11.94
C SER A 221 4.46 -7.46 11.80
N VAL A 222 3.85 -8.33 10.99
CA VAL A 222 2.44 -8.23 10.63
C VAL A 222 1.75 -9.53 10.99
N LYS A 223 0.76 -9.42 11.87
CA LYS A 223 -0.03 -10.54 12.34
C LYS A 223 -1.50 -10.25 12.20
N GLY A 224 -2.24 -11.15 11.56
CA GLY A 224 -3.66 -10.93 11.30
C GLY A 224 -4.42 -12.20 10.99
N GLY A 225 -5.69 -12.05 10.62
CA GLY A 225 -6.55 -13.16 10.26
C GLY A 225 -6.56 -13.42 8.76
N LEU A 226 -7.47 -12.78 8.08
CA LEU A 226 -7.66 -12.93 6.65
C LEU A 226 -6.97 -11.80 5.87
N ASP A 227 -6.49 -12.11 4.67
CA ASP A 227 -5.97 -11.14 3.72
C ASP A 227 -4.78 -10.34 4.30
N VAL A 228 -3.67 -11.05 4.57
CA VAL A 228 -2.50 -10.51 5.28
C VAL A 228 -1.31 -10.36 4.33
N GLY A 229 -0.73 -9.17 4.27
CA GLY A 229 0.52 -8.88 3.54
C GLY A 229 1.18 -7.61 4.05
N ALA A 230 2.51 -7.54 4.03
CA ALA A 230 3.21 -6.36 4.56
C ALA A 230 2.85 -5.06 3.82
N ILE A 231 2.64 -5.12 2.50
CA ILE A 231 2.32 -3.95 1.68
C ILE A 231 0.82 -3.72 1.63
N ALA A 232 0.03 -4.76 1.29
CA ALA A 232 -1.42 -4.63 1.26
C ALA A 232 -2.13 -5.95 1.60
N GLY A 233 -3.16 -5.87 2.42
CA GLY A 233 -4.04 -7.02 2.67
C GLY A 233 -4.81 -7.40 1.41
N THR A 234 -5.59 -6.48 0.87
CA THR A 234 -6.37 -6.66 -0.36
C THR A 234 -6.01 -5.60 -1.42
N PRO A 235 -5.08 -5.91 -2.32
CA PRO A 235 -4.64 -5.02 -3.41
C PRO A 235 -5.62 -5.03 -4.61
N TYR A 236 -6.90 -4.84 -4.36
CA TYR A 236 -7.95 -4.97 -5.37
C TYR A 236 -7.83 -3.94 -6.48
N THR A 237 -7.70 -4.37 -7.74
CA THR A 237 -7.60 -3.53 -8.96
C THR A 237 -6.55 -2.40 -8.94
N SER A 238 -5.56 -2.47 -8.05
CA SER A 238 -4.47 -1.49 -7.96
C SER A 238 -3.18 -2.02 -8.59
N LYS A 239 -2.31 -1.11 -9.03
CA LYS A 239 -0.98 -1.42 -9.58
C LYS A 239 0.09 -1.25 -8.52
N TYR A 240 1.10 -2.12 -8.58
CA TYR A 240 2.24 -2.09 -7.67
C TYR A 240 3.55 -2.19 -8.44
N SER A 241 4.50 -1.31 -8.15
CA SER A 241 5.82 -1.40 -8.80
C SER A 241 6.95 -0.83 -7.95
N ASP A 242 8.15 -1.35 -8.20
CA ASP A 242 9.39 -0.81 -7.64
C ASP A 242 9.35 -0.77 -6.10
N ILE A 243 8.93 -1.88 -5.48
CA ILE A 243 8.79 -2.01 -4.03
C ILE A 243 9.78 -3.03 -3.51
N THR A 244 10.54 -2.64 -2.49
CA THR A 244 11.44 -3.54 -1.77
C THR A 244 10.95 -3.76 -0.35
N LEU A 245 10.90 -5.02 0.07
CA LEU A 245 10.69 -5.46 1.45
C LEU A 245 12.01 -6.02 1.99
N THR A 246 12.52 -5.50 3.08
CA THR A 246 13.85 -5.86 3.60
C THR A 246 13.94 -5.84 5.12
N GLY A 247 15.07 -6.28 5.68
CA GLY A 247 15.25 -6.42 7.12
C GLY A 247 14.55 -7.66 7.66
N THR A 248 14.19 -7.64 8.93
CA THR A 248 13.43 -8.74 9.54
C THR A 248 11.97 -8.63 9.15
N VAL A 249 11.45 -9.67 8.50
CA VAL A 249 10.08 -9.75 7.97
C VAL A 249 9.37 -10.95 8.57
N GLN A 250 8.35 -10.71 9.36
CA GLN A 250 7.55 -11.76 9.99
C GLN A 250 6.07 -11.52 9.70
N ILE A 251 5.50 -12.39 8.89
CA ILE A 251 4.11 -12.29 8.46
C ILE A 251 3.37 -13.53 8.91
N ASP A 252 2.43 -13.35 9.81
CA ASP A 252 1.57 -14.41 10.33
C ASP A 252 0.12 -14.15 9.96
N GLY A 253 -0.55 -15.13 9.38
CA GLY A 253 -1.96 -15.02 9.04
C GLY A 253 -2.73 -16.31 9.19
N TYR A 254 -4.07 -16.22 9.05
CA TYR A 254 -4.96 -17.36 9.16
C TYR A 254 -5.18 -18.05 7.80
N SER A 255 -5.42 -17.29 6.72
CA SER A 255 -5.77 -17.91 5.43
C SER A 255 -5.01 -17.30 4.23
N TYR A 256 -5.35 -16.16 3.72
CA TYR A 256 -4.74 -15.58 2.52
C TYR A 256 -3.53 -14.74 2.91
N VAL A 257 -2.33 -15.34 2.86
CA VAL A 257 -1.13 -14.74 3.43
C VAL A 257 -0.04 -14.62 2.39
N GLY A 258 0.47 -13.42 2.20
CA GLY A 258 1.63 -13.18 1.33
C GLY A 258 2.65 -12.25 1.97
N GLY A 259 3.89 -12.37 1.58
CA GLY A 259 4.94 -11.49 2.08
C GLY A 259 4.65 -10.02 1.78
N MET A 260 4.10 -9.73 0.60
CA MET A 260 3.68 -8.38 0.23
C MET A 260 2.16 -8.23 0.17
N PHE A 261 1.42 -9.21 -0.39
CA PHE A 261 -0.01 -9.08 -0.68
C PHE A 261 -0.79 -10.30 -0.18
N GLY A 262 -1.89 -10.05 0.53
CA GLY A 262 -2.75 -11.13 1.03
C GLY A 262 -3.58 -11.77 -0.09
N LYS A 263 -4.57 -11.06 -0.61
CA LYS A 263 -5.56 -11.61 -1.53
C LYS A 263 -5.96 -10.65 -2.65
N ASN A 264 -6.44 -11.21 -3.76
CA ASN A 264 -7.09 -10.48 -4.85
C ASN A 264 -6.22 -9.42 -5.56
N LEU A 265 -5.01 -9.81 -5.96
CA LEU A 265 -4.22 -8.99 -6.87
C LEU A 265 -4.81 -9.12 -8.29
N TYR A 266 -5.61 -8.12 -8.72
CA TYR A 266 -6.28 -8.10 -10.03
C TYR A 266 -5.66 -7.13 -11.04
N LYS A 267 -4.40 -6.75 -10.87
CA LYS A 267 -3.65 -5.89 -11.79
C LYS A 267 -2.19 -6.31 -11.79
N SER A 268 -1.38 -5.58 -12.52
CA SER A 268 0.04 -5.87 -12.63
C SER A 268 0.79 -5.51 -11.36
N ALA A 269 1.74 -6.37 -11.02
CA ALA A 269 2.77 -6.13 -10.01
C ALA A 269 4.14 -6.41 -10.63
N ASN A 270 5.05 -5.44 -10.61
CA ASN A 270 6.34 -5.59 -11.26
C ASN A 270 7.49 -4.98 -10.44
N ASN A 271 8.70 -5.49 -10.67
CA ASN A 271 9.92 -5.03 -10.00
C ASN A 271 9.77 -5.09 -8.47
N LEU A 272 9.34 -6.24 -7.96
CA LEU A 272 9.17 -6.47 -6.52
C LEU A 272 10.36 -7.25 -5.98
N THR A 273 10.89 -6.82 -4.85
CA THR A 273 12.02 -7.48 -4.22
C THR A 273 11.76 -7.74 -2.75
N ILE A 274 11.95 -8.98 -2.31
CA ILE A 274 12.05 -9.34 -0.91
C ILE A 274 13.49 -9.80 -0.64
N ARG A 275 14.18 -9.02 0.20
CA ARG A 275 15.52 -9.33 0.72
C ARG A 275 15.44 -9.37 2.22
N ALA A 276 14.84 -10.43 2.72
CA ALA A 276 14.63 -10.65 4.12
C ALA A 276 15.90 -11.15 4.81
N GLU A 277 16.11 -10.74 6.05
CA GLU A 277 17.19 -11.21 6.91
C GLU A 277 16.83 -12.56 7.55
N GLU A 278 17.83 -13.23 8.13
CA GLU A 278 17.64 -14.50 8.83
C GLU A 278 16.55 -14.41 9.91
N GLY A 279 15.75 -15.46 10.05
CA GLY A 279 14.60 -15.49 10.97
C GLY A 279 13.33 -14.84 10.43
N SER A 280 13.33 -14.46 9.14
CA SER A 280 12.16 -13.95 8.44
C SER A 280 11.33 -15.08 7.85
N TYR A 281 10.02 -14.89 7.84
CA TYR A 281 9.09 -15.88 7.28
C TYR A 281 7.74 -15.28 6.87
N VAL A 282 7.03 -16.02 6.03
CA VAL A 282 5.60 -15.85 5.76
C VAL A 282 4.90 -17.13 6.19
N LYS A 283 3.95 -17.03 7.11
CA LYS A 283 3.29 -18.20 7.69
C LYS A 283 1.77 -18.07 7.67
N ALA A 284 1.08 -19.12 7.18
CA ALA A 284 -0.36 -19.28 7.33
C ALA A 284 -0.68 -20.43 8.29
N GLN A 285 -1.65 -20.21 9.22
CA GLN A 285 -1.94 -21.10 10.35
C GLN A 285 -3.43 -21.41 10.47
N SER A 286 -4.03 -22.05 9.49
CA SER A 286 -5.42 -22.53 9.64
C SER A 286 -5.46 -24.05 9.72
N GLU A 287 -6.17 -24.58 10.69
CA GLU A 287 -6.43 -26.03 10.82
C GLU A 287 -7.75 -26.45 10.18
N THR A 288 -8.61 -25.51 9.82
CA THR A 288 -10.00 -25.80 9.44
C THR A 288 -10.41 -25.26 8.08
N TYR A 289 -9.62 -24.35 7.51
CA TYR A 289 -9.88 -23.74 6.21
C TYR A 289 -8.69 -23.90 5.29
N ARG A 290 -8.96 -24.02 4.00
CA ARG A 290 -7.92 -23.97 2.99
C ARG A 290 -7.14 -22.67 3.10
N THR A 291 -5.84 -22.78 3.27
CA THR A 291 -4.93 -21.65 3.29
C THR A 291 -4.29 -21.42 1.93
N TYR A 292 -3.92 -20.20 1.66
CA TYR A 292 -3.18 -19.82 0.46
C TYR A 292 -2.01 -18.97 0.92
N VAL A 293 -0.82 -19.53 0.88
CA VAL A 293 0.35 -18.80 1.33
C VAL A 293 1.40 -18.72 0.24
N GLY A 294 1.88 -17.50 0.01
CA GLY A 294 2.94 -17.24 -0.96
C GLY A 294 3.99 -16.28 -0.42
N GLY A 295 5.22 -16.45 -0.84
CA GLY A 295 6.29 -15.55 -0.44
C GLY A 295 6.03 -14.10 -0.84
N VAL A 296 5.20 -13.85 -1.85
CA VAL A 296 4.84 -12.51 -2.33
C VAL A 296 3.33 -12.30 -2.27
N VAL A 297 2.53 -13.19 -2.84
CA VAL A 297 1.07 -13.10 -2.94
C VAL A 297 0.43 -14.35 -2.36
N GLY A 298 -0.47 -14.22 -1.40
CA GLY A 298 -1.21 -15.39 -0.90
C GLY A 298 -2.14 -15.95 -1.96
N PHE A 299 -3.02 -15.12 -2.50
CA PHE A 299 -4.03 -15.50 -3.48
C PHE A 299 -4.06 -14.54 -4.66
N MET A 300 -3.72 -15.04 -5.85
CA MET A 300 -3.83 -14.28 -7.08
C MET A 300 -5.22 -14.42 -7.67
N GLY A 301 -5.90 -13.29 -7.91
CA GLY A 301 -7.24 -13.30 -8.50
C GLY A 301 -7.24 -13.70 -9.98
N GLU A 302 -8.42 -14.01 -10.49
CA GLU A 302 -8.66 -14.32 -11.90
C GLU A 302 -8.36 -13.14 -12.83
N GLY A 303 -8.00 -13.41 -14.08
CA GLY A 303 -7.89 -12.40 -15.13
C GLY A 303 -6.47 -12.29 -15.70
N ASN A 304 -6.31 -11.41 -16.68
CA ASN A 304 -5.03 -11.22 -17.38
C ASN A 304 -4.07 -10.36 -16.56
N ASN A 305 -3.70 -10.82 -15.38
CA ASN A 305 -2.78 -10.13 -14.50
C ASN A 305 -1.34 -10.56 -14.78
N VAL A 306 -0.40 -9.65 -14.65
CA VAL A 306 1.02 -9.92 -14.87
C VAL A 306 1.80 -9.61 -13.60
N VAL A 307 2.50 -10.61 -13.11
CA VAL A 307 3.49 -10.49 -12.03
C VAL A 307 4.85 -10.70 -12.64
N SER A 308 5.68 -9.65 -12.68
CA SER A 308 6.95 -9.71 -13.40
C SER A 308 8.13 -9.15 -12.62
N ASN A 309 9.32 -9.69 -12.89
CA ASN A 309 10.58 -9.26 -12.27
C ASN A 309 10.50 -9.28 -10.73
N VAL A 310 10.15 -10.43 -10.18
CA VAL A 310 10.00 -10.63 -8.74
C VAL A 310 11.15 -11.47 -8.21
N VAL A 311 11.81 -10.99 -7.16
CA VAL A 311 12.85 -11.73 -6.46
C VAL A 311 12.49 -11.86 -4.99
N SER A 312 12.48 -13.08 -4.45
CA SER A 312 12.17 -13.34 -3.04
C SER A 312 13.12 -14.38 -2.45
N ASN A 313 13.65 -14.07 -1.27
CA ASN A 313 14.44 -15.02 -0.47
C ASN A 313 13.75 -15.42 0.84
N ILE A 314 12.47 -15.09 1.00
CA ILE A 314 11.76 -15.34 2.26
C ILE A 314 11.29 -16.78 2.35
N ASP A 315 11.39 -17.36 3.54
CA ASP A 315 10.86 -18.69 3.82
C ASP A 315 9.32 -18.64 3.92
N VAL A 316 8.66 -19.65 3.34
CA VAL A 316 7.20 -19.75 3.29
C VAL A 316 6.75 -21.01 3.99
N ILE A 317 5.81 -20.89 4.93
CA ILE A 317 5.31 -21.99 5.76
C ILE A 317 3.79 -22.01 5.71
N GLY A 318 3.20 -23.10 5.27
CA GLY A 318 1.76 -23.32 5.28
C GLY A 318 1.36 -24.53 6.12
N SER A 319 0.23 -24.44 6.85
CA SER A 319 -0.25 -25.56 7.69
C SER A 319 -1.27 -26.45 7.01
N THR A 320 -2.02 -25.92 6.04
CA THR A 320 -3.00 -26.69 5.23
C THR A 320 -3.13 -26.07 3.87
N CYS A 321 -2.77 -26.79 2.83
CA CYS A 321 -3.00 -26.48 1.41
C CYS A 321 -1.96 -25.64 0.65
N ASP A 322 -2.35 -24.68 -0.15
CA ASP A 322 -1.64 -24.13 -1.29
C ASP A 322 -0.43 -23.26 -0.89
N VAL A 323 0.76 -23.82 -0.95
CA VAL A 323 2.01 -23.15 -0.49
C VAL A 323 2.95 -22.96 -1.66
N GLY A 324 3.29 -21.70 -1.96
CA GLY A 324 4.22 -21.38 -3.04
C GLY A 324 5.25 -20.31 -2.69
N GLY A 325 6.41 -20.41 -3.27
CA GLY A 325 7.49 -19.46 -3.01
C GLY A 325 7.19 -18.03 -3.48
N ILE A 326 6.31 -17.85 -4.46
CA ILE A 326 5.82 -16.54 -4.93
C ILE A 326 4.31 -16.41 -4.66
N THR A 327 3.49 -17.40 -5.03
CA THR A 327 2.05 -17.35 -4.80
C THR A 327 1.51 -18.67 -4.30
N GLY A 328 0.55 -18.63 -3.37
CA GLY A 328 -0.14 -19.84 -2.94
C GLY A 328 -0.93 -20.45 -4.09
N ILE A 329 -1.71 -19.64 -4.79
CA ILE A 329 -2.48 -20.08 -5.95
C ILE A 329 -2.35 -19.11 -7.13
N ALA A 330 -2.20 -19.66 -8.33
CA ALA A 330 -2.23 -18.97 -9.60
C ALA A 330 -3.53 -19.31 -10.35
N HIS A 331 -4.42 -18.33 -10.50
CA HIS A 331 -5.64 -18.49 -11.29
C HIS A 331 -5.39 -18.34 -12.79
N TYR A 332 -6.32 -18.83 -13.60
CA TYR A 332 -6.28 -18.70 -15.05
C TYR A 332 -6.18 -17.25 -15.54
N GLY A 333 -5.55 -17.07 -16.67
CA GLY A 333 -5.25 -15.79 -17.30
C GLY A 333 -4.02 -15.08 -16.72
N ASN A 334 -3.44 -15.58 -15.62
CA ASN A 334 -2.29 -14.94 -14.99
C ASN A 334 -0.97 -15.36 -15.64
N THR A 335 -0.07 -14.40 -15.73
CA THR A 335 1.30 -14.59 -16.20
C THR A 335 2.29 -14.22 -15.11
N PHE A 336 3.22 -15.12 -14.85
CA PHE A 336 4.39 -14.89 -14.00
C PHE A 336 5.63 -14.86 -14.89
N GLU A 337 6.40 -13.78 -14.88
CA GLU A 337 7.54 -13.59 -15.76
C GLU A 337 8.77 -13.13 -14.99
N GLY A 338 9.90 -13.85 -15.15
CA GLY A 338 11.15 -13.51 -14.49
C GLY A 338 11.05 -13.55 -12.95
N CYS A 339 10.24 -14.46 -12.41
CA CYS A 339 10.07 -14.60 -10.96
C CYS A 339 11.11 -15.58 -10.42
N VAL A 340 11.83 -15.15 -9.38
CA VAL A 340 12.88 -15.95 -8.72
C VAL A 340 12.57 -16.07 -7.24
N CYS A 341 12.49 -17.30 -6.74
CA CYS A 341 12.41 -17.60 -5.33
C CYS A 341 13.62 -18.41 -4.88
N THR A 342 14.31 -17.94 -3.84
CA THR A 342 15.45 -18.61 -3.22
C THR A 342 15.19 -19.01 -1.77
N GLY A 343 14.05 -18.61 -1.19
CA GLY A 343 13.59 -19.04 0.13
C GLY A 343 13.07 -20.47 0.12
N ASN A 344 13.01 -21.08 1.28
CA ASN A 344 12.48 -22.42 1.44
C ASN A 344 10.95 -22.40 1.50
N VAL A 345 10.32 -23.43 1.00
CA VAL A 345 8.87 -23.58 1.00
C VAL A 345 8.51 -24.87 1.75
N THR A 346 7.74 -24.72 2.81
CA THR A 346 7.40 -25.82 3.72
C THR A 346 5.88 -25.96 3.85
N LEU A 347 5.39 -27.18 3.67
CA LEU A 347 4.01 -27.54 3.96
C LEU A 347 3.98 -28.40 5.24
N GLU A 348 3.37 -27.87 6.31
CA GLU A 348 3.18 -28.55 7.58
C GLU A 348 1.71 -28.99 7.71
N HIS A 349 1.42 -30.27 7.57
CA HIS A 349 0.07 -30.80 7.66
C HIS A 349 -0.23 -31.38 9.03
N ALA A 350 -1.32 -30.95 9.65
CA ALA A 350 -1.85 -31.58 10.85
C ALA A 350 -3.05 -32.50 10.57
N ASN A 351 -3.87 -32.21 9.57
CA ASN A 351 -5.08 -33.00 9.27
C ASN A 351 -5.36 -32.96 7.77
N ASP A 352 -5.12 -34.04 7.09
CA ASP A 352 -5.53 -34.18 5.69
C ASP A 352 -6.51 -35.34 5.54
N ASP A 353 -7.60 -35.09 4.83
CA ASP A 353 -8.57 -36.09 4.39
C ASP A 353 -8.27 -36.60 2.97
N GLY A 354 -7.12 -36.21 2.40
CA GLY A 354 -6.69 -36.61 1.06
C GLY A 354 -5.20 -36.42 0.78
N ASP A 355 -4.66 -37.22 -0.10
CA ASP A 355 -3.26 -37.28 -0.53
C ASP A 355 -2.76 -36.04 -1.32
N HIS A 356 -3.11 -34.81 -0.92
CA HIS A 356 -2.87 -33.63 -1.72
C HIS A 356 -1.74 -32.75 -1.16
N LEU A 357 -0.56 -32.87 -1.74
CA LEU A 357 0.58 -32.05 -1.46
C LEU A 357 0.59 -30.85 -2.41
N GLU A 358 -0.08 -29.75 -2.03
CA GLU A 358 -0.27 -28.57 -2.87
C GLU A 358 0.84 -27.55 -2.59
N ILE A 359 2.07 -27.92 -2.91
CA ILE A 359 3.28 -27.16 -2.70
C ILE A 359 4.09 -27.02 -4.00
N GLY A 360 4.61 -25.82 -4.26
CA GLY A 360 5.46 -25.56 -5.41
C GLY A 360 6.45 -24.43 -5.19
N GLY A 361 7.54 -24.46 -5.91
CA GLY A 361 8.64 -23.49 -5.78
C GLY A 361 8.24 -22.06 -6.16
N ILE A 362 7.33 -21.88 -7.11
CA ILE A 362 6.77 -20.57 -7.51
C ILE A 362 5.31 -20.49 -7.10
N ALA A 363 4.48 -21.43 -7.52
CA ALA A 363 3.05 -21.47 -7.18
C ALA A 363 2.69 -22.79 -6.50
N GLY A 364 1.98 -22.75 -5.39
CA GLY A 364 1.50 -23.95 -4.68
C GLY A 364 0.57 -24.75 -5.58
N VAL A 365 -0.43 -24.08 -6.13
CA VAL A 365 -1.42 -24.65 -7.04
C VAL A 365 -1.64 -23.74 -8.22
N TRP A 366 -1.93 -24.30 -9.37
CA TRP A 366 -2.51 -23.55 -10.48
C TRP A 366 -3.95 -24.01 -10.75
N MET A 367 -4.81 -23.04 -10.97
CA MET A 367 -6.22 -23.26 -11.19
C MET A 367 -6.61 -22.90 -12.61
N ASN A 368 -7.31 -23.80 -13.24
CA ASN A 368 -7.88 -23.61 -14.54
C ASN A 368 -9.40 -23.59 -14.45
N SER A 369 -10.03 -22.61 -15.11
CA SER A 369 -11.43 -22.68 -15.46
C SER A 369 -11.66 -21.98 -16.79
N ASN A 370 -12.64 -22.43 -17.56
CA ASN A 370 -13.11 -21.77 -18.79
C ASN A 370 -12.04 -21.51 -19.87
N SER A 371 -11.17 -22.47 -20.14
CA SER A 371 -10.16 -22.39 -21.23
C SER A 371 -9.08 -21.31 -21.08
N GLY A 372 -8.88 -20.72 -19.91
CA GLY A 372 -7.76 -19.81 -19.65
C GLY A 372 -6.47 -20.54 -19.29
N SER A 373 -5.32 -20.03 -19.72
CA SER A 373 -4.01 -20.58 -19.35
C SER A 373 -3.40 -19.85 -18.15
N VAL A 374 -2.54 -20.55 -17.41
CA VAL A 374 -1.59 -19.95 -16.47
C VAL A 374 -0.21 -20.07 -17.07
N THR A 375 0.52 -18.96 -17.15
CA THR A 375 1.83 -18.90 -17.78
C THR A 375 2.93 -18.59 -16.79
N PHE A 376 3.98 -19.40 -16.78
CA PHE A 376 5.24 -19.16 -16.06
C PHE A 376 6.37 -19.05 -17.07
N ARG A 377 6.93 -17.84 -17.22
CA ARG A 377 7.98 -17.54 -18.20
C ARG A 377 9.25 -17.12 -17.49
N ASN A 378 10.37 -17.77 -17.79
CA ASN A 378 11.66 -17.49 -17.16
C ASN A 378 11.62 -17.47 -15.63
N CYS A 379 10.78 -18.31 -15.02
CA CYS A 379 10.66 -18.42 -13.57
C CYS A 379 11.65 -19.44 -13.03
N ARG A 380 12.20 -19.19 -11.83
CA ARG A 380 13.20 -20.06 -11.22
C ARG A 380 12.99 -20.20 -9.71
N PHE A 381 13.16 -21.40 -9.22
CA PHE A 381 13.18 -21.71 -7.81
C PHE A 381 14.53 -22.36 -7.43
N ASP A 382 15.24 -21.77 -6.47
CA ASP A 382 16.55 -22.24 -6.00
C ASP A 382 16.53 -22.65 -4.52
N GLY A 383 15.39 -22.56 -3.85
CA GLY A 383 15.20 -23.00 -2.48
C GLY A 383 14.97 -24.51 -2.33
N THR A 384 14.56 -24.93 -1.15
CA THR A 384 14.14 -26.31 -0.85
C THR A 384 12.62 -26.39 -0.70
N LEU A 385 12.05 -27.49 -1.18
CA LEU A 385 10.68 -27.90 -0.90
C LEU A 385 10.69 -28.95 0.19
N SER A 386 9.90 -28.75 1.23
CA SER A 386 9.72 -29.75 2.28
C SER A 386 8.24 -29.92 2.62
N SER A 387 7.85 -31.16 2.88
CA SER A 387 6.49 -31.49 3.28
C SER A 387 6.53 -32.43 4.47
N ASN A 388 5.73 -32.13 5.48
CA ASN A 388 5.55 -32.98 6.64
C ASN A 388 4.06 -33.23 6.83
N LEU A 389 3.63 -34.48 6.68
CA LEU A 389 2.24 -34.88 6.88
C LEU A 389 2.12 -35.72 8.15
N ASN A 390 1.44 -35.20 9.16
CA ASN A 390 1.20 -35.87 10.44
C ASN A 390 2.50 -36.42 11.12
N GLY A 391 3.62 -35.70 10.94
CA GLY A 391 4.91 -36.09 11.49
C GLY A 391 5.76 -36.99 10.56
N GLU A 392 5.25 -37.36 9.38
CA GLU A 392 5.99 -38.10 8.36
C GLU A 392 6.59 -37.12 7.33
N ASP A 393 7.90 -37.25 7.08
CA ASP A 393 8.58 -36.48 6.06
C ASP A 393 8.21 -37.02 4.66
N ARG A 394 7.61 -36.19 3.84
CA ARG A 394 7.21 -36.48 2.46
C ARG A 394 7.90 -35.56 1.45
N SER A 395 9.02 -34.97 1.81
CA SER A 395 9.73 -34.00 0.97
C SER A 395 10.19 -34.56 -0.38
N GLU A 396 10.50 -35.84 -0.47
CA GLU A 396 10.86 -36.50 -1.74
C GLU A 396 9.71 -36.47 -2.76
N GLU A 397 8.45 -36.53 -2.32
CA GLU A 397 7.29 -36.53 -3.21
C GLU A 397 7.07 -35.15 -3.89
N VAL A 398 7.54 -34.08 -3.27
CA VAL A 398 7.35 -32.71 -3.75
C VAL A 398 8.61 -32.11 -4.38
N ALA A 399 9.73 -32.80 -4.32
CA ALA A 399 11.03 -32.30 -4.81
C ALA A 399 11.02 -31.88 -6.29
N GLY A 400 10.15 -32.48 -7.09
CA GLY A 400 9.96 -32.17 -8.51
C GLY A 400 9.09 -30.93 -8.79
N ASN A 401 8.39 -30.39 -7.81
CA ASN A 401 7.43 -29.29 -7.98
C ASN A 401 8.13 -27.91 -8.03
N ARG A 402 9.21 -27.78 -8.76
CA ARG A 402 10.06 -26.57 -8.72
C ARG A 402 9.35 -25.29 -9.21
N ILE A 403 8.42 -25.39 -10.14
CA ILE A 403 7.62 -24.25 -10.61
C ILE A 403 6.27 -24.26 -9.94
N THR A 404 5.49 -25.33 -10.09
CA THR A 404 4.16 -25.41 -9.50
C THR A 404 3.92 -26.79 -8.93
N GLY A 405 3.10 -26.86 -7.89
CA GLY A 405 2.53 -28.09 -7.40
C GLY A 405 1.38 -28.57 -8.29
N ARG A 406 0.33 -29.08 -7.67
CA ARG A 406 -0.77 -29.74 -8.35
C ARG A 406 -1.65 -28.79 -9.17
N LYS A 407 -2.30 -29.33 -10.22
CA LYS A 407 -3.44 -28.72 -10.89
C LYS A 407 -4.68 -28.88 -10.00
N TYR A 408 -5.32 -27.77 -9.68
CA TYR A 408 -6.68 -27.79 -9.13
C TYR A 408 -7.69 -27.53 -10.25
N SER A 409 -8.46 -28.54 -10.59
CA SER A 409 -9.55 -28.43 -11.58
C SER A 409 -10.79 -29.09 -11.00
N PRO A 410 -11.80 -28.36 -10.55
CA PRO A 410 -13.07 -28.92 -10.19
C PRO A 410 -13.85 -29.41 -11.42
N ASP A 411 -13.55 -28.89 -12.61
CA ASP A 411 -14.24 -29.22 -13.86
C ASP A 411 -13.27 -29.62 -14.98
N SER A 412 -13.70 -30.49 -15.86
CA SER A 412 -12.94 -31.12 -16.94
C SER A 412 -12.64 -30.20 -18.14
N ASN A 413 -12.67 -28.87 -18.00
CA ASN A 413 -12.43 -27.94 -19.10
C ASN A 413 -10.96 -27.53 -19.21
N ASP A 414 -10.44 -27.62 -20.42
CA ASP A 414 -9.08 -27.69 -20.88
C ASP A 414 -8.35 -26.35 -20.94
N GLY A 415 -7.96 -25.79 -19.81
CA GLY A 415 -6.94 -24.76 -19.81
C GLY A 415 -5.54 -25.35 -19.69
N GLU A 416 -4.56 -24.61 -20.09
CA GLU A 416 -3.18 -25.04 -20.26
C GLU A 416 -2.26 -24.40 -19.23
N LEU A 417 -1.37 -25.22 -18.67
CA LEU A 417 -0.19 -24.73 -17.96
C LEU A 417 0.94 -24.53 -18.97
N ILE A 418 1.41 -23.30 -19.08
CA ILE A 418 2.51 -22.92 -19.97
C ILE A 418 3.74 -22.61 -19.12
N ILE A 419 4.82 -23.37 -19.31
CA ILE A 419 6.12 -23.14 -18.67
C ILE A 419 7.15 -22.91 -19.79
N GLU A 420 7.73 -21.70 -19.87
CA GLU A 420 8.70 -21.27 -20.86
C GLU A 420 10.02 -20.80 -20.22
#